data_b358f5c34c7d2c41da5451dd0018286a
#
_entry.id   b358f5c34c7d2c41da5451dd0018286a
#
_cell.length_a   1.000
_cell.length_b   1.000
_cell.length_c   1.000
_cell.angle_alpha   90.00
_cell.angle_beta   90.00
_cell.angle_gamma   90.00
#
_symmetry.space_group_name_H-M   'P 1'
#
loop_
_entity.id
_entity.type
_entity.pdbx_description
1 polymer ?
#
loop_
_entity_poly.entity_id
_entity_poly.type
_entity_poly.pdbx_seq_one_letter_code
_entity_poly.pdbx_strand_id
1 'polypeptide(L)'
;VTGIGCVTPLGLTVESLWKNLVAGRSGVGMTTVFDASRFPTKISAEVRDWDITDEGEKAEDWQYCGRHTKFAAGAALQAMRDAGLPKGLESDPTRMGIYLGSGEGQQAFDAFTSMMMAAIDGDTLDVAKFTKLGLETLHPQTEVEQEPNMPAGHLAALFGAEGPNLNCLTACAASSQAIGEAVEIVRRGEADVMLSGGCHSMIHPFGVTGFNLLTALSTRNDEPARASRPFDNERDGFVLGEGAAMVVLEELEHAKKRGAKIHGEVVGYGSTADAYRITDTHPEGRGAAACIRMALADAGLGEDSIDYINAHGTSTDVNDKVETLAIKKVFGERAYKLPVSSTKSMMGHLIAAAGATELIVCLLAIRDGLLPPTINYENPDPACDLDYVPNKVREGKCDRALSNSFGFGGQNIALIVSRFAG
;
A
#
# COMPACT_ATOMS: atom_id res chain seq x y z
N VAL A 1 -13.05 4.40 11.17
CA VAL A 1 -11.63 4.15 11.45
C VAL A 1 -11.30 4.68 12.83
N THR A 2 -10.90 3.80 13.75
CA THR A 2 -10.58 4.17 15.14
C THR A 2 -9.09 4.09 15.45
N GLY A 3 -8.28 3.47 14.59
CA GLY A 3 -6.83 3.42 14.73
C GLY A 3 -6.11 3.40 13.40
N ILE A 4 -4.92 3.98 13.37
CA ILE A 4 -4.05 4.04 12.20
C ILE A 4 -2.59 3.82 12.62
N GLY A 5 -1.83 3.11 11.78
CA GLY A 5 -0.41 2.85 12.00
C GLY A 5 0.33 2.60 10.70
N CYS A 6 1.60 2.90 10.65
CA CYS A 6 2.41 2.67 9.45
C CYS A 6 3.90 2.53 9.76
N VAL A 7 4.58 1.78 8.89
CA VAL A 7 6.04 1.71 8.79
C VAL A 7 6.37 1.88 7.30
N THR A 8 6.95 3.02 6.93
CA THR A 8 7.16 3.41 5.52
C THR A 8 8.54 4.06 5.30
N PRO A 9 9.04 4.14 4.06
CA PRO A 9 10.31 4.81 3.75
C PRO A 9 10.34 6.29 4.10
N LEU A 10 9.17 6.92 4.25
CA LEU A 10 9.06 8.34 4.53
C LEU A 10 8.83 8.65 6.01
N GLY A 11 8.42 7.66 6.79
CA GLY A 11 8.20 7.78 8.22
C GLY A 11 7.86 6.44 8.87
N LEU A 12 8.39 6.23 10.06
CA LEU A 12 8.24 5.00 10.85
C LEU A 12 7.02 5.04 11.76
N THR A 13 6.33 6.19 11.82
CA THR A 13 5.06 6.42 12.50
C THR A 13 4.18 7.31 11.64
N VAL A 14 2.89 7.33 11.93
CA VAL A 14 1.91 8.19 11.22
C VAL A 14 2.29 9.67 11.30
N GLU A 15 2.76 10.13 12.45
CA GLU A 15 3.18 11.52 12.66
C GLU A 15 4.41 11.88 11.84
N SER A 16 5.42 11.01 11.80
CA SER A 16 6.65 11.23 11.01
C SER A 16 6.37 11.14 9.52
N LEU A 17 5.54 10.21 9.08
CA LEU A 17 5.06 10.11 7.70
C LEU A 17 4.37 11.42 7.27
N TRP A 18 3.38 11.87 8.05
CA TRP A 18 2.63 13.07 7.72
C TRP A 18 3.49 14.33 7.67
N LYS A 19 4.35 14.51 8.65
CA LYS A 19 5.31 15.64 8.70
C LYS A 19 6.19 15.69 7.44
N ASN A 20 6.67 14.55 6.99
CA ASN A 20 7.55 14.47 5.83
C ASN A 20 6.78 14.64 4.50
N LEU A 21 5.54 14.14 4.40
CA LEU A 21 4.65 14.35 3.26
C LEU A 21 4.33 15.83 3.07
N VAL A 22 3.91 16.51 4.14
CA VAL A 22 3.59 17.95 4.11
C VAL A 22 4.83 18.78 3.76
N ALA A 23 6.01 18.35 4.19
CA ALA A 23 7.28 19.01 3.86
C ALA A 23 7.78 18.71 2.44
N GLY A 24 7.12 17.84 1.66
CA GLY A 24 7.54 17.46 0.31
C GLY A 24 8.88 16.71 0.29
N ARG A 25 9.19 15.91 1.32
CA ARG A 25 10.44 15.15 1.39
C ARG A 25 10.34 13.88 0.55
N SER A 26 11.49 13.42 0.03
CA SER A 26 11.60 12.13 -0.65
C SER A 26 12.25 11.09 0.26
N GLY A 27 11.68 9.88 0.31
CA GLY A 27 12.26 8.69 0.94
C GLY A 27 13.01 7.81 -0.06
N VAL A 28 13.14 8.24 -1.32
CA VAL A 28 13.85 7.50 -2.37
C VAL A 28 15.35 7.72 -2.25
N GLY A 29 16.11 6.64 -2.38
CA GLY A 29 17.57 6.69 -2.36
C GLY A 29 18.19 5.54 -3.17
N MET A 30 19.52 5.42 -3.08
CA MET A 30 20.19 4.23 -3.63
C MET A 30 19.77 2.99 -2.85
N THR A 31 19.57 1.88 -3.55
CA THR A 31 19.30 0.57 -2.94
C THR A 31 20.48 0.11 -2.09
N THR A 32 20.22 -0.28 -0.84
CA THR A 32 21.24 -0.70 0.13
C THR A 32 21.02 -2.12 0.69
N VAL A 33 19.82 -2.68 0.55
CA VAL A 33 19.48 -4.01 1.07
C VAL A 33 20.12 -5.16 0.28
N PHE A 34 20.63 -4.88 -0.94
CA PHE A 34 21.48 -5.79 -1.73
C PHE A 34 22.34 -4.98 -2.69
N ASP A 35 23.35 -5.59 -3.31
CA ASP A 35 24.18 -4.94 -4.34
C ASP A 35 23.41 -4.80 -5.67
N ALA A 36 22.84 -3.62 -5.90
CA ALA A 36 22.13 -3.28 -7.13
C ALA A 36 23.04 -2.68 -8.22
N SER A 37 24.37 -2.64 -8.05
CA SER A 37 25.29 -1.94 -8.95
C SER A 37 25.23 -2.40 -10.42
N ARG A 38 24.83 -3.66 -10.65
CA ARG A 38 24.69 -4.26 -12.00
C ARG A 38 23.26 -4.25 -12.53
N PHE A 39 22.29 -3.75 -11.77
CA PHE A 39 20.90 -3.66 -12.22
C PHE A 39 20.66 -2.39 -13.05
N PRO A 40 19.71 -2.41 -14.00
CA PRO A 40 19.25 -1.18 -14.67
C PRO A 40 18.74 -0.14 -13.67
N THR A 41 17.90 -0.56 -12.71
CA THR A 41 17.41 0.26 -11.61
C THR A 41 18.25 0.00 -10.36
N LYS A 42 18.83 1.07 -9.79
CA LYS A 42 19.72 1.02 -8.61
C LYS A 42 19.14 1.77 -7.41
N ILE A 43 17.90 2.20 -7.53
CA ILE A 43 17.19 3.07 -6.58
C ILE A 43 15.95 2.37 -6.06
N SER A 44 15.60 2.68 -4.82
CA SER A 44 14.42 2.16 -4.14
C SER A 44 13.97 3.10 -3.01
N ALA A 45 12.79 2.87 -2.48
CA ALA A 45 12.31 3.51 -1.27
C ALA A 45 12.27 2.46 -0.15
N GLU A 46 13.33 2.40 0.64
CA GLU A 46 13.54 1.43 1.72
C GLU A 46 13.08 1.97 3.06
N VAL A 47 12.54 1.09 3.90
CA VAL A 47 12.38 1.36 5.33
C VAL A 47 13.74 1.20 5.99
N ARG A 48 14.27 2.30 6.54
CA ARG A 48 15.60 2.37 7.16
C ARG A 48 15.49 2.65 8.64
N ASP A 49 16.50 2.20 9.39
CA ASP A 49 16.64 2.49 10.82
C ASP A 49 15.40 2.12 11.65
N TRP A 50 14.79 0.96 11.33
CA TRP A 50 13.65 0.40 12.04
C TRP A 50 13.80 -1.11 12.23
N ASP A 51 13.45 -1.55 13.40
CA ASP A 51 13.30 -2.97 13.75
C ASP A 51 12.01 -3.18 14.54
N ILE A 52 11.48 -4.41 14.52
CA ILE A 52 10.25 -4.76 15.26
C ILE A 52 10.38 -4.52 16.78
N THR A 53 11.58 -4.54 17.30
CA THR A 53 11.90 -4.22 18.70
C THR A 53 11.62 -2.78 19.09
N ASP A 54 11.56 -1.86 18.12
CA ASP A 54 11.14 -0.46 18.34
C ASP A 54 9.66 -0.37 18.75
N GLU A 55 8.89 -1.39 18.44
CA GLU A 55 7.49 -1.51 18.84
C GLU A 55 7.28 -2.29 20.16
N GLY A 56 8.36 -2.73 20.80
CA GLY A 56 8.36 -3.43 22.09
C GLY A 56 8.33 -4.95 21.98
N GLU A 57 8.39 -5.49 20.77
CA GLU A 57 8.46 -6.93 20.51
C GLU A 57 9.87 -7.47 20.74
N LYS A 58 9.99 -8.79 20.93
CA LYS A 58 11.30 -9.44 21.07
C LYS A 58 11.80 -9.91 19.73
N ALA A 59 13.05 -9.63 19.39
CA ALA A 59 13.67 -10.00 18.12
C ALA A 59 13.60 -11.53 17.87
N GLU A 60 13.70 -12.35 18.92
CA GLU A 60 13.67 -13.80 18.85
C GLU A 60 12.32 -14.35 18.36
N ASP A 61 11.22 -13.69 18.69
CA ASP A 61 9.86 -14.12 18.28
C ASP A 61 9.61 -13.89 16.78
N TRP A 62 10.37 -12.96 16.17
CA TRP A 62 10.22 -12.56 14.77
C TRP A 62 11.42 -12.94 13.88
N GLN A 63 12.39 -13.71 14.39
CA GLN A 63 13.64 -13.98 13.69
C GLN A 63 13.46 -14.73 12.35
N TYR A 64 12.42 -15.54 12.22
CA TYR A 64 12.12 -16.31 11.01
C TYR A 64 11.12 -15.62 10.09
N CYS A 65 10.49 -14.55 10.54
CA CYS A 65 9.50 -13.82 9.77
C CYS A 65 10.14 -12.95 8.69
N GLY A 66 9.47 -12.89 7.55
CA GLY A 66 9.86 -12.02 6.45
C GLY A 66 9.80 -10.53 6.82
N ARG A 67 10.54 -9.71 6.10
CA ARG A 67 10.60 -8.26 6.34
C ARG A 67 9.21 -7.60 6.26
N HIS A 68 8.38 -8.01 5.30
CA HIS A 68 7.01 -7.52 5.14
C HIS A 68 6.11 -7.90 6.31
N THR A 69 6.25 -9.11 6.87
CA THR A 69 5.52 -9.56 8.08
C THR A 69 5.87 -8.71 9.30
N LYS A 70 7.17 -8.40 9.47
CA LYS A 70 7.62 -7.50 10.55
C LYS A 70 7.04 -6.10 10.39
N PHE A 71 7.03 -5.53 9.18
CA PHE A 71 6.39 -4.25 8.92
C PHE A 71 4.89 -4.28 9.23
N ALA A 72 4.20 -5.38 8.84
CA ALA A 72 2.79 -5.57 9.16
C ALA A 72 2.54 -5.53 10.67
N ALA A 73 3.35 -6.25 11.44
CA ALA A 73 3.25 -6.28 12.90
C ALA A 73 3.51 -4.91 13.52
N GLY A 74 4.56 -4.20 13.07
CA GLY A 74 4.86 -2.85 13.56
C GLY A 74 3.74 -1.86 13.29
N ALA A 75 3.22 -1.81 12.06
CA ALA A 75 2.10 -0.95 11.71
C ALA A 75 0.82 -1.33 12.47
N ALA A 76 0.57 -2.63 12.68
CA ALA A 76 -0.57 -3.13 13.42
C ALA A 76 -0.51 -2.76 14.91
N LEU A 77 0.65 -2.91 15.55
CA LEU A 77 0.86 -2.51 16.94
C LEU A 77 0.59 -1.02 17.15
N GLN A 78 1.03 -0.17 16.22
CA GLN A 78 0.72 1.27 16.23
C GLN A 78 -0.78 1.52 16.08
N ALA A 79 -1.43 0.90 15.08
CA ALA A 79 -2.87 1.07 14.83
C ALA A 79 -3.74 0.61 16.01
N MET A 80 -3.41 -0.53 16.60
CA MET A 80 -4.15 -1.07 17.74
C MET A 80 -3.96 -0.24 19.02
N ARG A 81 -2.75 0.33 19.23
CA ARG A 81 -2.52 1.30 20.31
C ARG A 81 -3.31 2.59 20.11
N ASP A 82 -3.34 3.13 18.88
CA ASP A 82 -4.11 4.35 18.55
C ASP A 82 -5.62 4.11 18.69
N ALA A 83 -6.10 2.90 18.37
CA ALA A 83 -7.48 2.49 18.59
C ALA A 83 -7.84 2.29 20.07
N GLY A 84 -6.88 2.23 20.98
CA GLY A 84 -7.10 1.88 22.38
C GLY A 84 -7.42 0.39 22.61
N LEU A 85 -6.97 -0.47 21.70
CA LEU A 85 -7.16 -1.92 21.71
C LEU A 85 -5.81 -2.68 21.64
N PRO A 86 -4.82 -2.35 22.49
CA PRO A 86 -3.46 -2.87 22.32
C PRO A 86 -3.33 -4.39 22.48
N LYS A 87 -4.35 -5.04 23.02
CA LYS A 87 -4.42 -6.50 23.21
C LYS A 87 -5.53 -7.16 22.40
N GLY A 88 -6.07 -6.47 21.39
CA GLY A 88 -7.23 -6.93 20.66
C GLY A 88 -8.55 -6.70 21.39
N LEU A 89 -9.60 -7.42 20.98
CA LEU A 89 -10.93 -7.32 21.55
C LEU A 89 -11.14 -8.42 22.63
N GLU A 90 -10.63 -8.18 23.84
CA GLU A 90 -10.63 -9.18 24.91
C GLU A 90 -12.05 -9.59 25.37
N SER A 91 -13.06 -8.74 25.15
CA SER A 91 -14.45 -9.02 25.55
C SER A 91 -15.12 -10.13 24.75
N ASP A 92 -14.82 -10.23 23.45
CA ASP A 92 -15.26 -11.28 22.54
C ASP A 92 -14.29 -11.36 21.34
N PRO A 93 -13.24 -12.20 21.44
CA PRO A 93 -12.24 -12.34 20.38
C PRO A 93 -12.80 -12.77 19.02
N THR A 94 -13.95 -13.47 19.01
CA THR A 94 -14.61 -13.92 17.76
C THR A 94 -15.22 -12.77 16.95
N ARG A 95 -15.39 -11.59 17.58
CA ARG A 95 -15.89 -10.37 16.95
C ARG A 95 -14.78 -9.48 16.39
N MET A 96 -13.52 -9.89 16.53
CA MET A 96 -12.36 -9.22 15.92
C MET A 96 -11.78 -10.08 14.82
N GLY A 97 -11.68 -9.51 13.62
CA GLY A 97 -11.10 -10.16 12.46
C GLY A 97 -9.91 -9.40 11.87
N ILE A 98 -9.24 -10.06 10.92
CA ILE A 98 -8.10 -9.53 10.18
C ILE A 98 -8.33 -9.73 8.69
N TYR A 99 -8.16 -8.69 7.90
CA TYR A 99 -8.13 -8.81 6.45
C TYR A 99 -7.00 -7.97 5.86
N LEU A 100 -5.99 -8.62 5.32
CA LEU A 100 -4.80 -7.95 4.76
C LEU A 100 -4.71 -8.07 3.25
N GLY A 101 -4.14 -7.03 2.62
CA GLY A 101 -3.56 -7.11 1.30
C GLY A 101 -2.06 -7.33 1.43
N SER A 102 -1.57 -8.51 1.06
CA SER A 102 -0.14 -8.77 1.04
C SER A 102 0.24 -9.59 -0.20
N GLY A 103 1.46 -9.37 -0.68
CA GLY A 103 2.05 -10.22 -1.69
C GLY A 103 2.70 -11.46 -1.08
N GLU A 104 3.36 -12.22 -1.93
CA GLU A 104 4.22 -13.31 -1.54
C GLU A 104 5.38 -12.84 -0.66
N GLY A 105 5.80 -13.69 0.27
CA GLY A 105 6.98 -13.47 1.09
C GLY A 105 8.27 -13.63 0.28
N GLN A 106 9.37 -13.20 0.85
CA GLN A 106 10.68 -13.31 0.22
C GLN A 106 11.27 -14.69 0.45
N GLN A 107 11.78 -15.32 -0.60
CA GLN A 107 12.64 -16.48 -0.48
C GLN A 107 13.94 -16.11 0.25
N ALA A 108 14.50 -17.08 0.98
CA ALA A 108 15.87 -16.99 1.51
C ALA A 108 16.89 -17.01 0.35
N PHE A 109 17.07 -15.85 -0.31
CA PHE A 109 17.81 -15.72 -1.58
C PHE A 109 19.23 -16.31 -1.52
N ASP A 110 19.96 -16.03 -0.45
CA ASP A 110 21.34 -16.51 -0.29
C ASP A 110 21.39 -18.05 -0.12
N ALA A 111 20.46 -18.62 0.65
CA ALA A 111 20.33 -20.06 0.79
C ALA A 111 19.97 -20.71 -0.55
N PHE A 112 18.95 -20.18 -1.23
CA PHE A 112 18.50 -20.67 -2.53
C PHE A 112 19.63 -20.65 -3.59
N THR A 113 20.31 -19.51 -3.74
CA THR A 113 21.40 -19.39 -4.73
C THR A 113 22.58 -20.27 -4.38
N SER A 114 22.94 -20.42 -3.09
CA SER A 114 24.00 -21.32 -2.64
C SER A 114 23.67 -22.78 -2.95
N MET A 115 22.44 -23.21 -2.72
CA MET A 115 21.96 -24.56 -3.04
C MET A 115 22.00 -24.82 -4.55
N MET A 116 21.52 -23.84 -5.36
CA MET A 116 21.56 -23.92 -6.82
C MET A 116 23.00 -24.09 -7.32
N MET A 117 23.90 -23.21 -6.88
CA MET A 117 25.30 -23.27 -7.29
C MET A 117 25.98 -24.59 -6.88
N ALA A 118 25.68 -25.10 -5.70
CA ALA A 118 26.24 -26.37 -5.24
C ALA A 118 25.69 -27.60 -5.97
N ALA A 119 24.46 -27.53 -6.50
CA ALA A 119 23.79 -28.62 -7.20
C ALA A 119 23.98 -28.59 -8.72
N ILE A 120 24.58 -27.54 -9.30
CA ILE A 120 24.91 -27.48 -10.73
C ILE A 120 26.15 -28.34 -11.00
N ASP A 121 26.05 -29.19 -12.04
CA ASP A 121 27.16 -29.96 -12.61
C ASP A 121 27.19 -29.72 -14.12
N GLY A 122 28.19 -28.96 -14.58
CA GLY A 122 28.25 -28.43 -15.94
C GLY A 122 27.03 -27.52 -16.25
N ASP A 123 26.23 -27.95 -17.26
CA ASP A 123 25.02 -27.22 -17.68
C ASP A 123 23.73 -27.84 -17.12
N THR A 124 23.82 -28.75 -16.18
CA THR A 124 22.68 -29.49 -15.61
C THR A 124 22.54 -29.26 -14.11
N LEU A 125 21.30 -29.22 -13.65
CA LEU A 125 20.97 -29.19 -12.22
C LEU A 125 20.76 -30.65 -11.73
N ASP A 126 21.57 -31.11 -10.77
CA ASP A 126 21.30 -32.33 -10.01
C ASP A 126 20.16 -32.05 -9.00
N VAL A 127 18.94 -32.41 -9.42
CA VAL A 127 17.72 -32.17 -8.61
C VAL A 127 17.76 -32.95 -7.30
N ALA A 128 18.34 -34.16 -7.27
CA ALA A 128 18.44 -34.98 -6.06
C ALA A 128 19.38 -34.32 -5.05
N LYS A 129 20.52 -33.80 -5.51
CA LYS A 129 21.47 -33.04 -4.68
C LYS A 129 20.86 -31.73 -4.20
N PHE A 130 20.17 -31.00 -5.08
CA PHE A 130 19.46 -29.77 -4.72
C PHE A 130 18.44 -30.01 -3.60
N THR A 131 17.60 -31.05 -3.78
CA THR A 131 16.59 -31.41 -2.76
C THR A 131 17.22 -31.76 -1.42
N LYS A 132 18.31 -32.60 -1.46
CA LYS A 132 19.03 -32.94 -0.23
C LYS A 132 19.56 -31.71 0.49
N LEU A 133 20.22 -30.82 -0.24
CA LEU A 133 20.74 -29.57 0.32
C LEU A 133 19.62 -28.72 0.90
N GLY A 134 18.45 -28.65 0.24
CA GLY A 134 17.28 -27.93 0.74
C GLY A 134 16.82 -28.45 2.10
N LEU A 135 16.67 -29.76 2.23
CA LEU A 135 16.28 -30.40 3.49
C LEU A 135 17.30 -30.21 4.63
N GLU A 136 18.57 -29.97 4.30
CA GLU A 136 19.63 -29.70 5.27
C GLU A 136 19.80 -28.20 5.64
N THR A 137 19.43 -27.30 4.73
CA THR A 137 19.78 -25.86 4.82
C THR A 137 18.59 -24.96 5.13
N LEU A 138 17.41 -25.26 4.55
CA LEU A 138 16.24 -24.40 4.68
C LEU A 138 15.57 -24.58 6.06
N HIS A 139 15.05 -23.48 6.61
CA HIS A 139 14.35 -23.49 7.88
C HIS A 139 12.84 -23.57 7.65
N PRO A 140 12.10 -24.54 8.23
CA PRO A 140 10.69 -24.74 7.95
C PRO A 140 9.81 -23.50 8.17
N GLN A 141 10.07 -22.73 9.22
CA GLN A 141 9.31 -21.50 9.49
C GLN A 141 9.58 -20.43 8.43
N THR A 142 10.84 -20.23 8.03
CA THR A 142 11.17 -19.25 6.97
C THR A 142 10.53 -19.63 5.63
N GLU A 143 10.43 -20.91 5.33
CA GLU A 143 9.80 -21.37 4.08
C GLU A 143 8.27 -21.15 4.07
N VAL A 144 7.61 -21.33 5.22
CA VAL A 144 6.17 -21.05 5.34
C VAL A 144 5.87 -19.55 5.22
N GLU A 145 6.80 -18.67 5.62
CA GLU A 145 6.65 -17.22 5.49
C GLU A 145 6.53 -16.72 4.05
N GLN A 146 6.76 -17.57 3.04
CA GLN A 146 6.52 -17.23 1.64
C GLN A 146 5.02 -17.20 1.28
N GLU A 147 4.16 -17.82 2.10
CA GLU A 147 2.71 -17.80 1.87
C GLU A 147 2.11 -16.42 2.17
N PRO A 148 1.31 -15.86 1.25
CA PRO A 148 0.78 -14.49 1.39
C PRO A 148 -0.09 -14.24 2.62
N ASN A 149 -0.70 -15.29 3.19
CA ASN A 149 -1.57 -15.21 4.35
C ASN A 149 -0.84 -15.21 5.70
N MET A 150 0.47 -15.44 5.72
CA MET A 150 1.23 -15.53 6.97
C MET A 150 1.22 -14.22 7.79
N PRO A 151 1.33 -13.02 7.21
CA PRO A 151 1.18 -11.79 7.97
C PRO A 151 -0.16 -11.72 8.73
N ALA A 152 -1.27 -12.11 8.08
CA ALA A 152 -2.58 -12.11 8.74
C ALA A 152 -2.66 -13.13 9.89
N GLY A 153 -2.04 -14.31 9.72
CA GLY A 153 -1.94 -15.33 10.77
C GLY A 153 -1.15 -14.85 11.98
N HIS A 154 0.00 -14.20 11.77
CA HIS A 154 0.79 -13.62 12.86
C HIS A 154 0.03 -12.53 13.62
N LEU A 155 -0.68 -11.64 12.91
CA LEU A 155 -1.46 -10.60 13.56
C LEU A 155 -2.65 -11.17 14.34
N ALA A 156 -3.30 -12.23 13.84
CA ALA A 156 -4.37 -12.92 14.57
C ALA A 156 -3.84 -13.49 15.89
N ALA A 157 -2.68 -14.14 15.87
CA ALA A 157 -2.05 -14.65 17.10
C ALA A 157 -1.61 -13.51 18.03
N LEU A 158 -1.06 -12.43 17.51
CA LEU A 158 -0.56 -11.28 18.28
C LEU A 158 -1.66 -10.58 19.07
N PHE A 159 -2.86 -10.45 18.47
CA PHE A 159 -4.00 -9.75 19.09
C PHE A 159 -5.10 -10.68 19.58
N GLY A 160 -4.92 -12.00 19.52
CA GLY A 160 -5.93 -12.97 19.89
C GLY A 160 -7.23 -12.82 19.09
N ALA A 161 -7.15 -12.44 17.80
CA ALA A 161 -8.30 -12.28 16.94
C ALA A 161 -8.79 -13.63 16.42
N GLU A 162 -9.99 -14.04 16.81
CA GLU A 162 -10.62 -15.33 16.47
C GLU A 162 -11.75 -15.19 15.44
N GLY A 163 -12.03 -13.98 14.96
CA GLY A 163 -13.00 -13.71 13.92
C GLY A 163 -12.47 -14.01 12.50
N PRO A 164 -13.08 -13.44 11.44
CA PRO A 164 -12.65 -13.65 10.06
C PRO A 164 -11.16 -13.32 9.86
N ASN A 165 -10.38 -14.26 9.30
CA ASN A 165 -8.95 -14.05 9.00
C ASN A 165 -8.71 -14.33 7.53
N LEU A 166 -8.43 -13.28 6.77
CA LEU A 166 -8.41 -13.29 5.31
C LEU A 166 -7.20 -12.54 4.77
N ASN A 167 -6.79 -12.93 3.56
CA ASN A 167 -5.78 -12.23 2.78
C ASN A 167 -6.21 -12.15 1.30
N CYS A 168 -5.91 -11.04 0.63
CA CYS A 168 -6.02 -10.93 -0.82
C CYS A 168 -4.69 -10.52 -1.44
N LEU A 169 -4.46 -11.00 -2.67
CA LEU A 169 -3.29 -10.69 -3.47
C LEU A 169 -3.77 -10.12 -4.81
N THR A 170 -3.98 -8.82 -4.86
CA THR A 170 -4.42 -8.06 -6.04
C THR A 170 -3.42 -6.96 -6.40
N ALA A 171 -2.13 -7.35 -6.35
CA ALA A 171 -0.99 -6.49 -6.66
C ALA A 171 -1.10 -5.13 -5.95
N CYS A 172 -1.04 -4.03 -6.72
CA CYS A 172 -1.03 -2.67 -6.16
C CYS A 172 -2.36 -2.25 -5.51
N ALA A 173 -3.44 -2.98 -5.74
CA ALA A 173 -4.77 -2.70 -5.19
C ALA A 173 -5.07 -3.49 -3.90
N ALA A 174 -4.16 -4.37 -3.47
CA ALA A 174 -4.44 -5.38 -2.44
C ALA A 174 -4.91 -4.78 -1.11
N SER A 175 -4.20 -3.81 -0.53
CA SER A 175 -4.63 -3.22 0.75
C SER A 175 -5.90 -2.39 0.65
N SER A 176 -6.14 -1.71 -0.46
CA SER A 176 -7.43 -1.02 -0.68
C SER A 176 -8.58 -2.01 -0.77
N GLN A 177 -8.39 -3.14 -1.46
CA GLN A 177 -9.39 -4.20 -1.52
C GLN A 177 -9.63 -4.81 -0.15
N ALA A 178 -8.56 -5.15 0.59
CA ALA A 178 -8.68 -5.70 1.94
C ALA A 178 -9.50 -4.77 2.86
N ILE A 179 -9.24 -3.46 2.80
CA ILE A 179 -10.00 -2.47 3.57
C ILE A 179 -11.46 -2.41 3.13
N GLY A 180 -11.74 -2.38 1.83
CA GLY A 180 -13.11 -2.35 1.31
C GLY A 180 -13.91 -3.59 1.72
N GLU A 181 -13.35 -4.78 1.55
CA GLU A 181 -13.97 -6.05 1.97
C GLU A 181 -14.13 -6.14 3.50
N ALA A 182 -13.17 -5.63 4.27
CA ALA A 182 -13.27 -5.57 5.73
C ALA A 182 -14.41 -4.64 6.18
N VAL A 183 -14.65 -3.52 5.50
CA VAL A 183 -15.83 -2.66 5.70
C VAL A 183 -17.12 -3.45 5.47
N GLU A 184 -17.18 -4.24 4.41
CA GLU A 184 -18.36 -5.07 4.12
C GLU A 184 -18.59 -6.16 5.18
N ILE A 185 -17.54 -6.74 5.76
CA ILE A 185 -17.65 -7.69 6.87
C ILE A 185 -18.29 -7.00 8.10
N VAL A 186 -17.83 -5.78 8.43
CA VAL A 186 -18.42 -4.98 9.52
C VAL A 186 -19.87 -4.61 9.22
N ARG A 187 -20.17 -4.14 7.99
CA ARG A 187 -21.54 -3.79 7.56
C ARG A 187 -22.52 -4.95 7.65
N ARG A 188 -22.07 -6.19 7.38
CA ARG A 188 -22.87 -7.41 7.52
C ARG A 188 -23.01 -7.90 8.97
N GLY A 189 -22.32 -7.24 9.93
CA GLY A 189 -22.35 -7.63 11.33
C GLY A 189 -21.58 -8.94 11.63
N GLU A 190 -20.66 -9.35 10.78
CA GLU A 190 -19.83 -10.55 10.99
C GLU A 190 -18.69 -10.29 11.99
N ALA A 191 -18.21 -9.03 12.09
CA ALA A 191 -17.26 -8.57 13.08
C ALA A 191 -17.61 -7.16 13.57
N ASP A 192 -17.21 -6.81 14.79
CA ASP A 192 -17.32 -5.46 15.34
C ASP A 192 -16.04 -4.65 15.12
N VAL A 193 -14.90 -5.35 15.04
CA VAL A 193 -13.57 -4.78 14.81
C VAL A 193 -12.86 -5.57 13.73
N MET A 194 -12.33 -4.88 12.72
CA MET A 194 -11.44 -5.44 11.69
C MET A 194 -10.12 -4.68 11.67
N LEU A 195 -9.02 -5.37 11.89
CA LEU A 195 -7.68 -4.85 11.57
C LEU A 195 -7.43 -5.14 10.10
N SER A 196 -7.27 -4.08 9.31
CA SER A 196 -7.10 -4.20 7.86
C SER A 196 -6.02 -3.25 7.33
N GLY A 197 -5.56 -3.51 6.13
CA GLY A 197 -4.47 -2.76 5.51
C GLY A 197 -3.61 -3.65 4.64
N GLY A 198 -2.30 -3.39 4.60
CA GLY A 198 -1.42 -4.25 3.83
C GLY A 198 0.05 -4.03 4.10
N CYS A 199 0.85 -4.99 3.65
CA CYS A 199 2.30 -5.00 3.77
C CYS A 199 2.95 -5.53 2.51
N HIS A 200 4.17 -5.05 2.23
CA HIS A 200 4.95 -5.54 1.09
C HIS A 200 6.44 -5.25 1.26
N SER A 201 7.28 -6.15 0.73
CA SER A 201 8.70 -5.94 0.57
C SER A 201 9.22 -6.79 -0.58
N MET A 202 9.48 -6.17 -1.73
CA MET A 202 10.03 -6.81 -2.93
C MET A 202 11.36 -6.18 -3.37
N ILE A 203 12.02 -5.43 -2.47
CA ILE A 203 13.35 -4.87 -2.73
C ILE A 203 14.39 -5.97 -2.47
N HIS A 204 14.46 -6.90 -3.40
CA HIS A 204 15.43 -8.00 -3.44
C HIS A 204 15.74 -8.38 -4.91
N PRO A 205 16.81 -9.13 -5.17
CA PRO A 205 17.27 -9.38 -6.56
C PRO A 205 16.18 -9.94 -7.50
N PHE A 206 15.35 -10.88 -7.07
CA PHE A 206 14.27 -11.42 -7.92
C PHE A 206 13.17 -10.40 -8.17
N GLY A 207 12.71 -9.66 -7.12
CA GLY A 207 11.66 -8.66 -7.26
C GLY A 207 12.07 -7.53 -8.20
N VAL A 208 13.27 -6.98 -8.00
CA VAL A 208 13.80 -5.92 -8.87
C VAL A 208 14.03 -6.42 -10.30
N THR A 209 14.51 -7.66 -10.48
CA THR A 209 14.64 -8.28 -11.81
C THR A 209 13.29 -8.38 -12.51
N GLY A 210 12.27 -8.87 -11.81
CA GLY A 210 10.92 -9.03 -12.38
C GLY A 210 10.35 -7.71 -12.88
N PHE A 211 10.40 -6.66 -12.08
CA PHE A 211 9.92 -5.34 -12.47
C PHE A 211 10.79 -4.66 -13.54
N ASN A 212 12.12 -4.90 -13.57
CA ASN A 212 12.98 -4.44 -14.66
C ASN A 212 12.64 -5.13 -15.99
N LEU A 213 12.33 -6.43 -15.98
CA LEU A 213 11.88 -7.16 -17.18
C LEU A 213 10.57 -6.62 -17.73
N LEU A 214 9.69 -6.11 -16.88
CA LEU A 214 8.46 -5.43 -17.26
C LEU A 214 8.70 -3.98 -17.73
N THR A 215 9.94 -3.48 -17.68
CA THR A 215 10.28 -2.07 -17.97
C THR A 215 9.43 -1.08 -17.17
N ALA A 216 9.05 -1.44 -15.96
CA ALA A 216 8.12 -0.68 -15.15
C ALA A 216 8.82 0.25 -14.15
N LEU A 217 10.12 0.01 -13.87
CA LEU A 217 10.91 0.79 -12.92
C LEU A 217 11.62 1.96 -13.58
N SER A 218 11.68 3.08 -12.87
CA SER A 218 12.54 4.21 -13.26
C SER A 218 14.02 3.81 -13.23
N THR A 219 14.75 4.30 -14.21
CA THR A 219 16.22 4.14 -14.33
C THR A 219 16.98 5.44 -14.04
N ARG A 220 16.33 6.44 -13.47
CA ARG A 220 16.92 7.73 -13.10
C ARG A 220 17.81 7.61 -11.86
N ASN A 221 18.87 6.83 -11.98
CA ASN A 221 19.76 6.46 -10.86
C ASN A 221 20.62 7.63 -10.36
N ASP A 222 20.89 8.64 -11.17
CA ASP A 222 21.75 9.77 -10.83
C ASP A 222 21.06 10.77 -9.90
N GLU A 223 19.72 10.81 -9.91
CA GLU A 223 18.92 11.71 -9.09
C GLU A 223 17.77 10.92 -8.39
N PRO A 224 18.08 10.04 -7.43
CA PRO A 224 17.08 9.14 -6.82
C PRO A 224 15.83 9.86 -6.31
N ALA A 225 16.00 10.97 -5.60
CA ALA A 225 14.90 11.74 -5.02
C ALA A 225 13.97 12.38 -6.09
N ARG A 226 14.42 12.45 -7.35
CA ARG A 226 13.66 13.00 -8.49
C ARG A 226 13.14 11.94 -9.45
N ALA A 227 13.33 10.66 -9.13
CA ALA A 227 12.98 9.57 -10.02
C ALA A 227 11.46 9.33 -10.09
N SER A 228 10.78 9.27 -8.96
CA SER A 228 9.31 9.19 -8.94
C SER A 228 8.71 10.56 -9.21
N ARG A 229 8.05 10.70 -10.37
CA ARG A 229 7.50 11.97 -10.87
C ARG A 229 6.14 11.79 -11.55
N PRO A 230 5.10 11.39 -10.79
CA PRO A 230 3.78 11.16 -11.34
C PRO A 230 3.26 12.35 -12.13
N PHE A 231 2.62 12.06 -13.29
CA PHE A 231 2.02 13.03 -14.22
C PHE A 231 2.98 13.98 -14.94
N ASP A 232 4.27 13.94 -14.61
CA ASP A 232 5.31 14.69 -15.33
C ASP A 232 5.61 14.05 -16.70
N ASN A 233 5.90 14.87 -17.69
CA ASN A 233 6.17 14.39 -19.06
C ASN A 233 7.47 13.57 -19.17
N GLU A 234 8.42 13.75 -18.26
CA GLU A 234 9.69 13.02 -18.24
C GLU A 234 9.68 11.81 -17.29
N ARG A 235 8.50 11.33 -16.86
CA ARG A 235 8.38 10.09 -16.09
C ARG A 235 8.82 8.89 -16.91
N ASP A 236 9.52 7.97 -16.28
CA ASP A 236 10.11 6.79 -16.92
C ASP A 236 9.81 5.47 -16.19
N GLY A 237 8.92 5.49 -15.21
CA GLY A 237 8.57 4.33 -14.41
C GLY A 237 8.42 4.66 -12.93
N PHE A 238 7.97 3.70 -12.13
CA PHE A 238 7.84 3.88 -10.69
C PHE A 238 9.14 3.55 -9.95
N VAL A 239 9.27 4.03 -8.73
CA VAL A 239 10.31 3.61 -7.79
C VAL A 239 9.72 2.58 -6.85
N LEU A 240 10.33 1.39 -6.77
CA LEU A 240 9.89 0.32 -5.87
C LEU A 240 10.10 0.72 -4.42
N GLY A 241 9.04 0.62 -3.62
CA GLY A 241 9.05 0.86 -2.19
C GLY A 241 8.63 -0.37 -1.39
N GLU A 242 8.85 -0.32 -0.08
CA GLU A 242 8.43 -1.34 0.87
C GLU A 242 7.77 -0.71 2.10
N GLY A 243 7.07 -1.51 2.90
CA GLY A 243 6.49 -1.05 4.15
C GLY A 243 5.14 -1.69 4.44
N ALA A 244 4.45 -1.13 5.43
CA ALA A 244 3.11 -1.51 5.81
C ALA A 244 2.30 -0.31 6.31
N ALA A 245 0.98 -0.39 6.13
CA ALA A 245 0.04 0.51 6.78
C ALA A 245 -1.21 -0.27 7.20
N MET A 246 -1.71 0.03 8.39
CA MET A 246 -2.84 -0.65 9.01
C MET A 246 -3.87 0.35 9.53
N VAL A 247 -5.12 -0.02 9.40
CA VAL A 247 -6.27 0.71 9.95
C VAL A 247 -7.11 -0.23 10.80
N VAL A 248 -7.66 0.28 11.88
CA VAL A 248 -8.68 -0.40 12.67
C VAL A 248 -10.04 0.12 12.22
N LEU A 249 -10.81 -0.74 11.58
CA LEU A 249 -12.21 -0.52 11.21
C LEU A 249 -13.08 -1.01 12.35
N GLU A 250 -14.05 -0.22 12.74
CA GLU A 250 -14.90 -0.55 13.87
C GLU A 250 -16.34 -0.15 13.59
N GLU A 251 -17.28 -0.98 14.03
CA GLU A 251 -18.70 -0.68 13.97
C GLU A 251 -18.98 0.60 14.75
N LEU A 252 -19.78 1.49 14.21
CA LEU A 252 -19.93 2.84 14.73
C LEU A 252 -20.47 2.88 16.17
N GLU A 253 -21.52 2.13 16.47
CA GLU A 253 -22.11 2.14 17.81
C GLU A 253 -21.21 1.42 18.84
N HIS A 254 -20.44 0.42 18.39
CA HIS A 254 -19.39 -0.21 19.20
C HIS A 254 -18.31 0.83 19.56
N ALA A 255 -17.81 1.58 18.59
CA ALA A 255 -16.82 2.63 18.78
C ALA A 255 -17.33 3.74 19.73
N LYS A 256 -18.55 4.24 19.52
CA LYS A 256 -19.18 5.24 20.39
C LYS A 256 -19.36 4.76 21.80
N LYS A 257 -19.84 3.52 21.99
CA LYS A 257 -20.10 2.92 23.30
C LYS A 257 -18.85 2.85 24.19
N ARG A 258 -17.69 2.58 23.59
CA ARG A 258 -16.41 2.56 24.31
C ARG A 258 -15.68 3.92 24.33
N GLY A 259 -16.24 4.97 23.70
CA GLY A 259 -15.64 6.30 23.64
C GLY A 259 -14.38 6.36 22.76
N ALA A 260 -14.34 5.57 21.71
CA ALA A 260 -13.19 5.55 20.79
C ALA A 260 -13.01 6.89 20.09
N LYS A 261 -11.75 7.26 19.84
CA LYS A 261 -11.43 8.32 18.88
C LYS A 261 -11.77 7.81 17.48
N ILE A 262 -12.46 8.62 16.68
CA ILE A 262 -12.81 8.30 15.30
C ILE A 262 -12.04 9.24 14.36
N HIS A 263 -11.17 8.69 13.53
CA HIS A 263 -10.39 9.45 12.54
C HIS A 263 -11.22 9.87 11.32
N GLY A 264 -12.20 9.07 10.96
CA GLY A 264 -13.08 9.27 9.82
C GLY A 264 -13.86 8.00 9.50
N GLU A 265 -14.70 8.05 8.47
CA GLU A 265 -15.55 6.95 8.03
C GLU A 265 -15.16 6.52 6.63
N VAL A 266 -15.03 5.22 6.39
CA VAL A 266 -14.97 4.66 5.04
C VAL A 266 -16.40 4.52 4.56
N VAL A 267 -16.82 5.40 3.68
CA VAL A 267 -18.23 5.53 3.25
C VAL A 267 -18.51 4.91 1.89
N GLY A 268 -17.49 4.72 1.06
CA GLY A 268 -17.65 4.16 -0.27
C GLY A 268 -16.53 3.21 -0.67
N TYR A 269 -16.92 2.12 -1.32
CA TYR A 269 -16.05 1.10 -1.89
C TYR A 269 -16.48 0.76 -3.29
N GLY A 270 -15.53 0.79 -4.23
CA GLY A 270 -15.71 0.35 -5.60
C GLY A 270 -14.64 -0.66 -5.99
N SER A 271 -15.05 -1.71 -6.69
CA SER A 271 -14.16 -2.77 -7.18
C SER A 271 -14.58 -3.19 -8.59
N THR A 272 -13.65 -3.11 -9.54
CA THR A 272 -13.88 -3.51 -10.94
C THR A 272 -12.64 -4.15 -11.55
N ALA A 273 -12.80 -4.72 -12.74
CA ALA A 273 -11.68 -5.23 -13.53
C ALA A 273 -11.65 -4.57 -14.91
N ASP A 274 -10.46 -4.30 -15.42
CA ASP A 274 -10.27 -3.78 -16.79
C ASP A 274 -10.61 -4.81 -17.86
N ALA A 275 -10.42 -6.11 -17.59
CA ALA A 275 -10.58 -7.20 -18.54
C ALA A 275 -9.88 -6.90 -19.89
N TYR A 276 -8.60 -6.48 -19.82
CA TYR A 276 -7.83 -6.04 -20.98
C TYR A 276 -6.50 -6.79 -21.08
N ARG A 277 -5.42 -6.23 -20.53
CA ARG A 277 -4.08 -6.86 -20.50
C ARG A 277 -3.64 -7.12 -19.06
N ILE A 278 -2.69 -8.02 -18.89
CA ILE A 278 -2.21 -8.40 -17.54
C ILE A 278 -1.46 -7.23 -16.87
N THR A 279 -0.69 -6.45 -17.62
CA THR A 279 0.18 -5.39 -17.09
C THR A 279 -0.28 -3.97 -17.41
N ASP A 280 -1.25 -3.83 -18.32
CA ASP A 280 -1.72 -2.51 -18.77
C ASP A 280 -3.17 -2.27 -18.36
N THR A 281 -3.49 -1.05 -17.97
CA THR A 281 -4.85 -0.58 -17.80
C THR A 281 -5.56 -0.44 -19.16
N HIS A 282 -6.90 -0.53 -19.16
CA HIS A 282 -7.64 -0.32 -20.40
C HIS A 282 -7.46 1.12 -20.92
N PRO A 283 -7.02 1.34 -22.17
CA PRO A 283 -6.59 2.65 -22.68
C PRO A 283 -7.67 3.73 -22.59
N GLU A 284 -8.94 3.34 -22.56
CA GLU A 284 -10.05 4.27 -22.36
C GLU A 284 -10.35 4.55 -20.88
N GLY A 285 -9.64 3.96 -19.91
CA GLY A 285 -9.88 4.12 -18.48
C GLY A 285 -11.28 3.70 -18.02
N ARG A 286 -11.93 2.78 -18.75
CA ARG A 286 -13.33 2.41 -18.48
C ARG A 286 -13.49 1.68 -17.14
N GLY A 287 -12.54 0.78 -16.79
CA GLY A 287 -12.55 0.06 -15.53
C GLY A 287 -12.34 0.99 -14.35
N ALA A 288 -11.32 1.86 -14.40
CA ALA A 288 -11.05 2.86 -13.38
C ALA A 288 -12.23 3.84 -13.19
N ALA A 289 -12.82 4.36 -14.29
CA ALA A 289 -13.98 5.23 -14.20
C ALA A 289 -15.22 4.52 -13.62
N ALA A 290 -15.45 3.27 -13.97
CA ALA A 290 -16.54 2.46 -13.40
C ALA A 290 -16.33 2.22 -11.91
N CYS A 291 -15.07 1.96 -11.49
CA CYS A 291 -14.69 1.77 -10.11
C CYS A 291 -14.99 3.01 -9.25
N ILE A 292 -14.57 4.19 -9.72
CA ILE A 292 -14.85 5.45 -9.02
C ILE A 292 -16.36 5.70 -8.90
N ARG A 293 -17.14 5.47 -9.98
CA ARG A 293 -18.61 5.60 -9.94
C ARG A 293 -19.25 4.62 -8.97
N MET A 294 -18.75 3.38 -8.90
CA MET A 294 -19.23 2.39 -7.95
C MET A 294 -18.99 2.85 -6.50
N ALA A 295 -17.81 3.38 -6.17
CA ALA A 295 -17.52 3.91 -4.85
C ALA A 295 -18.42 5.11 -4.48
N LEU A 296 -18.68 6.01 -5.45
CA LEU A 296 -19.62 7.13 -5.26
C LEU A 296 -21.06 6.63 -5.01
N ALA A 297 -21.49 5.64 -5.77
CA ALA A 297 -22.82 5.05 -5.63
C ALA A 297 -22.98 4.32 -4.28
N ASP A 298 -21.97 3.54 -3.86
CA ASP A 298 -21.95 2.88 -2.55
C ASP A 298 -22.04 3.89 -1.40
N ALA A 299 -21.35 5.02 -1.53
CA ALA A 299 -21.40 6.11 -0.56
C ALA A 299 -22.70 6.94 -0.62
N GLY A 300 -23.57 6.74 -1.61
CA GLY A 300 -24.73 7.61 -1.86
C GLY A 300 -24.34 9.05 -2.21
N LEU A 301 -23.19 9.25 -2.84
CA LEU A 301 -22.60 10.56 -3.14
C LEU A 301 -22.65 10.89 -4.63
N GLY A 302 -22.82 12.17 -4.93
CA GLY A 302 -22.63 12.71 -6.29
C GLY A 302 -21.18 13.11 -6.55
N GLU A 303 -20.88 13.36 -7.82
CA GLU A 303 -19.53 13.75 -8.29
C GLU A 303 -19.03 15.06 -7.62
N ASP A 304 -19.95 15.94 -7.19
CA ASP A 304 -19.62 17.21 -6.52
C ASP A 304 -19.18 17.06 -5.05
N SER A 305 -19.23 15.84 -4.51
CA SER A 305 -19.04 15.60 -3.08
C SER A 305 -17.59 15.34 -2.69
N ILE A 306 -16.69 15.12 -3.65
CA ILE A 306 -15.28 14.81 -3.39
C ILE A 306 -14.45 16.11 -3.39
N ASP A 307 -13.65 16.32 -2.35
CA ASP A 307 -12.81 17.51 -2.19
C ASP A 307 -11.34 17.27 -2.61
N TYR A 308 -10.88 16.01 -2.59
CA TYR A 308 -9.50 15.65 -2.89
C TYR A 308 -9.42 14.21 -3.41
N ILE A 309 -8.52 13.97 -4.36
CA ILE A 309 -8.17 12.62 -4.83
C ILE A 309 -6.71 12.32 -4.50
N ASN A 310 -6.48 11.25 -3.74
CA ASN A 310 -5.19 10.60 -3.68
C ASN A 310 -5.14 9.59 -4.83
N ALA A 311 -4.38 9.93 -5.86
CA ALA A 311 -4.32 9.17 -7.09
C ALA A 311 -3.44 7.91 -6.94
N HIS A 312 -3.73 6.92 -7.77
CA HIS A 312 -2.79 5.81 -7.96
C HIS A 312 -1.43 6.32 -8.46
N GLY A 313 -1.41 7.17 -9.50
CA GLY A 313 -0.29 8.03 -9.88
C GLY A 313 1.09 7.40 -9.73
N THR A 314 1.40 6.37 -10.53
CA THR A 314 2.61 5.54 -10.35
C THR A 314 3.88 6.12 -10.96
N SER A 315 3.79 7.23 -11.70
CA SER A 315 4.93 7.73 -12.51
C SER A 315 5.24 6.85 -13.74
N THR A 316 4.27 6.06 -14.19
CA THR A 316 4.37 5.31 -15.45
C THR A 316 3.65 6.03 -16.58
N ASP A 317 4.14 5.85 -17.82
CA ASP A 317 3.57 6.54 -18.97
C ASP A 317 2.09 6.20 -19.17
N VAL A 318 1.71 4.93 -19.02
CA VAL A 318 0.35 4.44 -19.29
C VAL A 318 -0.60 4.80 -18.18
N ASN A 319 -0.28 4.45 -16.92
CA ASN A 319 -1.20 4.63 -15.80
C ASN A 319 -1.64 6.07 -15.62
N ASP A 320 -0.68 7.01 -15.60
CA ASP A 320 -0.96 8.40 -15.24
C ASP A 320 -1.88 9.09 -16.27
N LYS A 321 -1.72 8.76 -17.55
CA LYS A 321 -2.62 9.22 -18.64
C LYS A 321 -4.02 8.61 -18.52
N VAL A 322 -4.10 7.31 -18.24
CA VAL A 322 -5.37 6.60 -18.15
C VAL A 322 -6.15 7.02 -16.90
N GLU A 323 -5.48 7.21 -15.77
CA GLU A 323 -6.11 7.71 -14.55
C GLU A 323 -6.63 9.14 -14.73
N THR A 324 -5.85 10.02 -15.36
CA THR A 324 -6.28 11.37 -15.74
C THR A 324 -7.57 11.32 -16.57
N LEU A 325 -7.61 10.46 -17.59
CA LEU A 325 -8.80 10.26 -18.43
C LEU A 325 -9.99 9.72 -17.63
N ALA A 326 -9.76 8.77 -16.73
CA ALA A 326 -10.83 8.19 -15.88
C ALA A 326 -11.43 9.24 -14.95
N ILE A 327 -10.59 10.08 -14.31
CA ILE A 327 -11.03 11.19 -13.47
C ILE A 327 -11.88 12.19 -14.28
N LYS A 328 -11.43 12.58 -15.48
CA LYS A 328 -12.21 13.44 -16.38
C LYS A 328 -13.56 12.84 -16.79
N LYS A 329 -13.61 11.54 -17.08
CA LYS A 329 -14.85 10.82 -17.43
C LYS A 329 -15.86 10.77 -16.29
N VAL A 330 -15.41 10.78 -15.05
CA VAL A 330 -16.29 10.78 -13.88
C VAL A 330 -16.71 12.18 -13.51
N PHE A 331 -15.76 13.10 -13.35
CA PHE A 331 -16.00 14.42 -12.76
C PHE A 331 -16.25 15.54 -13.79
N GLY A 332 -16.15 15.26 -15.10
CA GLY A 332 -16.40 16.24 -16.16
C GLY A 332 -15.54 17.51 -15.99
N GLU A 333 -16.16 18.67 -16.14
CA GLU A 333 -15.50 19.98 -15.98
C GLU A 333 -14.97 20.22 -14.56
N ARG A 334 -15.55 19.56 -13.58
CA ARG A 334 -15.09 19.65 -12.20
C ARG A 334 -13.70 19.02 -11.99
N ALA A 335 -13.32 18.04 -12.80
CA ALA A 335 -12.01 17.39 -12.74
C ALA A 335 -10.85 18.42 -12.76
N TYR A 336 -10.99 19.50 -13.53
CA TYR A 336 -9.98 20.56 -13.64
C TYR A 336 -9.84 21.46 -12.40
N LYS A 337 -10.78 21.35 -11.45
CA LYS A 337 -10.79 22.13 -10.20
C LYS A 337 -10.62 21.25 -8.96
N LEU A 338 -10.64 19.94 -9.15
CA LEU A 338 -10.50 18.96 -8.08
C LEU A 338 -9.02 18.69 -7.83
N PRO A 339 -8.49 18.99 -6.63
CA PRO A 339 -7.10 18.68 -6.31
C PRO A 339 -6.84 17.18 -6.38
N VAL A 340 -5.80 16.81 -7.10
CA VAL A 340 -5.32 15.42 -7.24
C VAL A 340 -3.86 15.39 -6.81
N SER A 341 -3.41 14.41 -6.02
CA SER A 341 -1.98 14.23 -5.83
C SER A 341 -1.58 12.78 -5.70
N SER A 342 -0.32 12.48 -6.02
CA SER A 342 0.27 11.17 -5.80
C SER A 342 1.41 11.25 -4.80
N THR A 343 1.20 10.64 -3.64
CA THR A 343 2.21 10.53 -2.58
C THR A 343 3.33 9.55 -2.94
N LYS A 344 3.15 8.74 -3.98
CA LYS A 344 4.22 7.89 -4.55
C LYS A 344 5.40 8.69 -5.09
N SER A 345 5.21 9.98 -5.41
CA SER A 345 6.31 10.89 -5.74
C SER A 345 7.33 11.01 -4.61
N MET A 346 6.91 10.81 -3.36
CA MET A 346 7.73 10.98 -2.16
C MET A 346 8.17 9.66 -1.53
N MET A 347 7.30 8.64 -1.49
CA MET A 347 7.57 7.38 -0.79
C MET A 347 7.82 6.18 -1.72
N GLY A 348 7.82 6.39 -3.05
CA GLY A 348 7.83 5.29 -4.00
C GLY A 348 6.51 4.52 -4.00
N HIS A 349 6.46 3.41 -4.70
CA HIS A 349 5.28 2.55 -4.80
C HIS A 349 5.41 1.36 -3.86
N LEU A 350 4.62 1.34 -2.79
CA LEU A 350 4.65 0.28 -1.77
C LEU A 350 3.86 -0.99 -2.19
N ILE A 351 3.48 -1.10 -3.45
CA ILE A 351 2.73 -2.22 -4.06
C ILE A 351 1.51 -2.59 -3.20
N ALA A 352 1.50 -3.78 -2.56
CA ALA A 352 0.34 -4.25 -1.78
C ALA A 352 0.01 -3.35 -0.57
N ALA A 353 0.99 -2.61 -0.03
CA ALA A 353 0.78 -1.69 1.09
C ALA A 353 0.35 -0.28 0.67
N ALA A 354 0.39 0.05 -0.63
CA ALA A 354 0.19 1.41 -1.11
C ALA A 354 -1.18 1.99 -0.72
N GLY A 355 -2.26 1.27 -1.00
CA GLY A 355 -3.61 1.79 -0.81
C GLY A 355 -3.97 2.07 0.66
N ALA A 356 -3.50 1.25 1.60
CA ALA A 356 -3.70 1.51 3.02
C ALA A 356 -2.95 2.76 3.50
N THR A 357 -1.71 2.95 3.02
CA THR A 357 -0.93 4.15 3.31
C THR A 357 -1.63 5.39 2.76
N GLU A 358 -2.14 5.32 1.54
CA GLU A 358 -2.86 6.40 0.86
C GLU A 358 -4.21 6.72 1.51
N LEU A 359 -4.91 5.71 2.05
CA LEU A 359 -6.10 5.92 2.85
C LEU A 359 -5.79 6.68 4.15
N ILE A 360 -4.70 6.34 4.85
CA ILE A 360 -4.23 7.08 6.02
C ILE A 360 -3.92 8.53 5.63
N VAL A 361 -3.27 8.76 4.50
CA VAL A 361 -3.02 10.12 3.99
C VAL A 361 -4.32 10.89 3.74
N CYS A 362 -5.35 10.26 3.19
CA CYS A 362 -6.67 10.87 3.02
C CYS A 362 -7.31 11.27 4.35
N LEU A 363 -7.24 10.40 5.37
CA LEU A 363 -7.74 10.71 6.72
C LEU A 363 -6.98 11.89 7.36
N LEU A 364 -5.66 11.96 7.17
CA LEU A 364 -4.83 13.05 7.67
C LEU A 364 -5.09 14.37 6.92
N ALA A 365 -5.31 14.31 5.61
CA ALA A 365 -5.71 15.46 4.81
C ALA A 365 -7.06 16.04 5.27
N ILE A 366 -8.02 15.17 5.59
CA ILE A 366 -9.32 15.54 6.17
C ILE A 366 -9.15 16.15 7.56
N ARG A 367 -8.29 15.58 8.40
CA ARG A 367 -8.05 16.06 9.76
C ARG A 367 -7.48 17.48 9.77
N ASP A 368 -6.44 17.72 8.96
CA ASP A 368 -5.61 18.92 9.04
C ASP A 368 -5.96 19.99 7.99
N GLY A 369 -6.74 19.64 6.96
CA GLY A 369 -7.02 20.56 5.84
C GLY A 369 -5.76 20.85 4.99
N LEU A 370 -4.83 19.91 4.92
CA LEU A 370 -3.59 19.99 4.16
C LEU A 370 -3.57 18.92 3.08
N LEU A 371 -3.38 19.32 1.83
CA LEU A 371 -3.28 18.42 0.69
C LEU A 371 -1.81 18.20 0.35
N PRO A 372 -1.25 16.97 0.52
CA PRO A 372 0.14 16.72 0.22
C PRO A 372 0.44 16.88 -1.27
N PRO A 373 1.66 17.33 -1.62
CA PRO A 373 2.00 17.59 -3.02
C PRO A 373 2.31 16.31 -3.81
N THR A 374 2.21 16.42 -5.13
CA THR A 374 2.99 15.61 -6.06
C THR A 374 4.31 16.34 -6.29
N ILE A 375 5.42 15.84 -5.74
CA ILE A 375 6.75 16.44 -5.98
C ILE A 375 7.30 16.00 -7.34
N ASN A 376 8.34 16.70 -7.81
CA ASN A 376 9.01 16.45 -9.10
C ASN A 376 8.12 16.71 -10.33
N TYR A 377 7.03 17.46 -10.17
CA TYR A 377 6.19 17.90 -11.28
C TYR A 377 6.79 19.19 -11.87
N GLU A 378 7.61 19.05 -12.92
CA GLU A 378 8.41 20.14 -13.51
C GLU A 378 8.06 20.37 -14.99
N ASN A 379 7.74 19.30 -15.71
CA ASN A 379 7.44 19.30 -17.14
C ASN A 379 5.99 18.79 -17.35
N PRO A 380 4.99 19.67 -17.45
CA PRO A 380 3.60 19.26 -17.63
C PRO A 380 3.41 18.37 -18.87
N ASP A 381 2.79 17.20 -18.68
CA ASP A 381 2.36 16.34 -19.80
C ASP A 381 0.99 16.83 -20.28
N PRO A 382 0.82 17.20 -21.58
CA PRO A 382 -0.47 17.63 -22.13
C PRO A 382 -1.61 16.60 -21.98
N ALA A 383 -1.28 15.32 -21.82
CA ALA A 383 -2.27 14.26 -21.56
C ALA A 383 -2.66 14.18 -20.08
N CYS A 384 -1.87 14.79 -19.19
CA CYS A 384 -2.08 14.86 -17.76
C CYS A 384 -2.25 16.34 -17.35
N ASP A 385 -3.42 16.91 -17.62
CA ASP A 385 -3.69 18.37 -17.55
C ASP A 385 -4.61 18.77 -16.40
N LEU A 386 -4.66 17.95 -15.32
CA LEU A 386 -5.42 18.26 -14.10
C LEU A 386 -4.56 19.04 -13.08
N ASP A 387 -5.16 19.38 -11.96
CA ASP A 387 -4.47 20.02 -10.84
C ASP A 387 -3.85 18.97 -9.91
N TYR A 388 -2.55 18.68 -10.09
CA TYR A 388 -1.85 17.63 -9.32
C TYR A 388 -1.21 18.10 -8.01
N VAL A 389 -1.64 19.22 -7.46
CA VAL A 389 -1.04 19.86 -6.26
C VAL A 389 0.50 19.91 -6.40
N PRO A 390 1.05 20.64 -7.38
CA PRO A 390 2.44 20.52 -7.75
C PRO A 390 3.41 21.03 -6.68
N ASN A 391 4.37 20.19 -6.31
CA ASN A 391 5.60 20.47 -5.56
C ASN A 391 5.46 21.07 -4.14
N LYS A 392 4.31 21.62 -3.77
CA LYS A 392 4.10 22.22 -2.44
C LYS A 392 2.75 21.81 -1.86
N VAL A 393 2.74 21.59 -0.56
CA VAL A 393 1.51 21.36 0.19
C VAL A 393 0.53 22.52 -0.04
N ARG A 394 -0.76 22.18 -0.14
CA ARG A 394 -1.82 23.15 -0.30
C ARG A 394 -2.77 23.08 0.90
N GLU A 395 -3.12 24.22 1.47
CA GLU A 395 -4.22 24.33 2.39
C GLU A 395 -5.55 24.28 1.63
N GLY A 396 -6.52 23.56 2.15
CA GLY A 396 -7.83 23.44 1.53
C GLY A 396 -8.81 22.69 2.42
N LYS A 397 -10.09 23.05 2.31
CA LYS A 397 -11.14 22.27 2.96
C LYS A 397 -11.17 20.88 2.34
N CYS A 398 -11.10 19.84 3.16
CA CYS A 398 -11.24 18.47 2.77
C CYS A 398 -12.14 17.75 3.78
N ASP A 399 -13.39 17.50 3.40
CA ASP A 399 -14.32 16.72 4.20
C ASP A 399 -14.50 15.30 3.65
N ARG A 400 -14.21 15.12 2.34
CA ARG A 400 -14.25 13.81 1.67
C ARG A 400 -13.11 13.65 0.69
N ALA A 401 -12.40 12.54 0.82
CA ALA A 401 -11.30 12.18 -0.06
C ALA A 401 -11.56 10.84 -0.75
N LEU A 402 -11.16 10.75 -2.01
CA LEU A 402 -11.17 9.52 -2.82
C LEU A 402 -9.73 9.00 -2.92
N SER A 403 -9.50 7.72 -2.70
CA SER A 403 -8.23 7.04 -2.91
C SER A 403 -8.37 5.99 -4.01
N ASN A 404 -7.55 6.07 -5.05
CA ASN A 404 -7.53 5.13 -6.17
C ASN A 404 -6.37 4.15 -6.07
N SER A 405 -6.61 2.88 -6.37
CA SER A 405 -5.58 1.85 -6.49
C SER A 405 -5.85 0.97 -7.70
N PHE A 406 -4.94 0.95 -8.67
CA PHE A 406 -5.05 0.15 -9.90
C PHE A 406 -3.90 -0.84 -9.96
N GLY A 407 -4.22 -2.14 -10.03
CA GLY A 407 -3.25 -3.23 -9.94
C GLY A 407 -2.97 -3.91 -11.28
N PHE A 408 -1.76 -4.46 -11.43
CA PHE A 408 -1.50 -5.46 -12.46
C PHE A 408 -2.51 -6.61 -12.32
N GLY A 409 -2.94 -7.17 -13.45
CA GLY A 409 -4.09 -8.05 -13.51
C GLY A 409 -5.40 -7.32 -13.82
N GLY A 410 -5.37 -5.96 -13.82
CA GLY A 410 -6.50 -5.11 -14.19
C GLY A 410 -7.50 -4.88 -13.05
N GLN A 411 -7.13 -5.15 -11.79
CA GLN A 411 -7.97 -4.84 -10.64
C GLN A 411 -7.96 -3.34 -10.35
N ASN A 412 -9.14 -2.74 -10.24
CA ASN A 412 -9.32 -1.34 -9.89
C ASN A 412 -10.11 -1.24 -8.60
N ILE A 413 -9.58 -0.53 -7.62
CA ILE A 413 -10.22 -0.26 -6.34
C ILE A 413 -10.28 1.25 -6.10
N ALA A 414 -11.43 1.72 -5.61
CA ALA A 414 -11.62 3.09 -5.17
C ALA A 414 -12.25 3.09 -3.77
N LEU A 415 -11.67 3.83 -2.85
CA LEU A 415 -12.18 4.02 -1.50
C LEU A 415 -12.53 5.50 -1.27
N ILE A 416 -13.65 5.76 -0.62
CA ILE A 416 -14.03 7.12 -0.20
C ILE A 416 -14.05 7.16 1.31
N VAL A 417 -13.31 8.12 1.85
CA VAL A 417 -13.32 8.45 3.28
C VAL A 417 -13.93 9.83 3.51
N SER A 418 -14.65 9.95 4.61
CA SER A 418 -15.37 11.15 5.01
C SER A 418 -14.97 11.57 6.43
N ARG A 419 -15.03 12.86 6.69
CA ARG A 419 -14.96 13.39 8.04
C ARG A 419 -16.11 12.79 8.87
N PHE A 420 -15.79 12.34 10.07
CA PHE A 420 -16.80 11.97 11.04
C PHE A 420 -17.42 13.24 11.62
N ALA A 421 -18.75 13.34 11.57
CA ALA A 421 -19.49 14.53 11.97
C ALA A 421 -20.06 14.48 13.40
N GLY A 422 -19.81 13.36 14.15
CA GLY A 422 -20.29 13.16 15.52
C GLY A 422 -21.57 12.38 15.64
#